data_5f27eedabf885eefd89bf53ef5282327
#
_entry.id   5f27eedabf885eefd89bf53ef5282327
#
_cell.length_a   1.000
_cell.length_b   1.000
_cell.length_c   1.000
_cell.angle_alpha   90.00
_cell.angle_beta   90.00
_cell.angle_gamma   90.00
#
_symmetry.space_group_name_H-M   'P 1'
#
loop_
_entity.id
_entity.type
_entity.pdbx_description
1 polymer ?
#
loop_
_entity_poly.entity_id
_entity_poly.type
_entity_poly.pdbx_seq_one_letter_code
_entity_poly.pdbx_strand_id
1 'polypeptide(L)'
;MRNNIERRRSRIHGWGVYATARISKNTRIIHYAGEKISNQESLRREKRYIERGHIWCFKLTQRLVIDAGVGGNVARFINHSCRPNCYVDIKDGMIWIRAARNIKKGEELTYHYNTDGEGLIQCRCRPDCQTLL
;
A
#
# COMPACT_ATOMS: atom_id res chain seq x y z
N MET A 1 -6.98 -10.26 -17.06
CA MET A 1 -5.51 -10.42 -16.98
C MET A 1 -5.10 -10.73 -15.55
N ARG A 2 -4.28 -11.74 -15.36
CA ARG A 2 -3.82 -12.10 -14.02
C ARG A 2 -2.71 -11.16 -13.60
N ASN A 3 -2.77 -10.67 -12.35
CA ASN A 3 -1.78 -9.76 -11.82
C ASN A 3 -0.57 -10.47 -11.19
N ASN A 4 -0.53 -11.80 -11.20
CA ASN A 4 0.52 -12.60 -10.58
C ASN A 4 0.71 -12.26 -9.09
N ILE A 5 -0.37 -11.90 -8.41
CA ILE A 5 -0.37 -11.58 -6.99
C ILE A 5 -1.60 -12.18 -6.31
N GLU A 6 -1.48 -12.41 -5.00
CA GLU A 6 -2.60 -12.86 -4.19
C GLU A 6 -2.49 -12.36 -2.75
N ARG A 7 -3.62 -12.27 -2.07
CA ARG A 7 -3.69 -11.90 -0.66
C ARG A 7 -3.43 -13.14 0.20
N ARG A 8 -2.61 -12.99 1.23
CA ARG A 8 -2.36 -14.01 2.25
C ARG A 8 -2.14 -13.36 3.61
N ARG A 9 -2.14 -14.15 4.67
CA ARG A 9 -1.70 -13.69 5.98
C ARG A 9 -0.25 -13.24 5.88
N SER A 10 0.04 -12.04 6.41
CA SER A 10 1.35 -11.44 6.35
C SER A 10 2.16 -11.68 7.61
N ARG A 11 3.48 -11.76 7.47
CA ARG A 11 4.39 -11.75 8.61
C ARG A 11 4.60 -10.34 9.15
N ILE A 12 4.28 -9.32 8.34
CA ILE A 12 4.45 -7.93 8.74
C ILE A 12 3.25 -7.47 9.56
N HIS A 13 2.05 -7.54 8.97
CA HIS A 13 0.84 -7.08 9.64
C HIS A 13 -0.39 -7.61 8.91
N GLY A 14 -1.26 -8.30 9.64
CA GLY A 14 -2.55 -8.77 9.15
C GLY A 14 -2.49 -9.51 7.82
N TRP A 15 -3.15 -8.96 6.81
CA TRP A 15 -3.09 -9.45 5.45
C TRP A 15 -1.95 -8.78 4.70
N GLY A 16 -1.40 -9.48 3.72
CA GLY A 16 -0.42 -8.94 2.79
C GLY A 16 -0.70 -9.43 1.39
N VAL A 17 0.09 -8.96 0.44
CA VAL A 17 -0.03 -9.35 -0.97
C VAL A 17 1.28 -9.98 -1.39
N TYR A 18 1.19 -11.15 -2.00
CA TYR A 18 2.36 -11.97 -2.36
C TYR A 18 2.41 -12.21 -3.86
N ALA A 19 3.62 -12.27 -4.41
CA ALA A 19 3.82 -12.64 -5.79
C ALA A 19 3.52 -14.13 -5.99
N THR A 20 2.69 -14.46 -6.97
CA THR A 20 2.38 -15.85 -7.34
C THR A 20 3.27 -16.35 -8.47
N ALA A 21 4.04 -15.47 -9.08
CA ALA A 21 5.02 -15.76 -10.12
C ALA A 21 6.08 -14.66 -10.07
N ARG A 22 7.19 -14.87 -10.78
CA ARG A 22 8.22 -13.84 -10.89
C ARG A 22 7.66 -12.58 -11.55
N ILE A 23 8.00 -11.42 -10.98
CA ILE A 23 7.60 -10.11 -11.50
C ILE A 23 8.90 -9.36 -11.87
N SER A 24 8.98 -8.91 -13.11
CA SER A 24 10.18 -8.21 -13.57
C SER A 24 10.20 -6.76 -13.07
N LYS A 25 11.39 -6.23 -12.86
CA LYS A 25 11.61 -4.83 -12.47
C LYS A 25 10.83 -3.88 -13.40
N ASN A 26 10.22 -2.86 -12.81
CA ASN A 26 9.43 -1.81 -13.46
C ASN A 26 8.06 -2.26 -13.97
N THR A 27 7.66 -3.50 -13.75
CA THR A 27 6.31 -3.96 -14.10
C THR A 27 5.27 -3.16 -13.32
N ARG A 28 4.24 -2.69 -14.01
CA ARG A 28 3.02 -2.16 -13.37
C ARG A 28 2.25 -3.35 -12.84
N ILE A 29 2.21 -3.50 -11.53
CA ILE A 29 1.59 -4.67 -10.91
C ILE A 29 0.09 -4.47 -10.75
N ILE A 30 -0.30 -3.36 -10.11
CA ILE A 30 -1.69 -3.07 -9.80
C ILE A 30 -1.82 -1.59 -9.49
N HIS A 31 -3.00 -0.99 -9.75
CA HIS A 31 -3.25 0.37 -9.29
C HIS A 31 -3.95 0.32 -7.93
N TYR A 32 -3.72 1.35 -7.14
CA TYR A 32 -4.33 1.51 -5.83
C TYR A 32 -5.73 2.08 -6.03
N ALA A 33 -6.72 1.21 -6.06
CA ALA A 33 -8.10 1.59 -6.36
C ALA A 33 -8.83 2.06 -5.12
N GLY A 34 -9.80 2.95 -5.33
CA GLY A 34 -10.66 3.43 -4.27
C GLY A 34 -11.44 4.65 -4.70
N GLU A 35 -12.26 5.15 -3.79
CA GLU A 35 -13.04 6.35 -4.01
C GLU A 35 -12.15 7.58 -3.93
N LYS A 36 -12.31 8.50 -4.88
CA LYS A 36 -11.62 9.80 -4.83
C LYS A 36 -12.40 10.73 -3.94
N ILE A 37 -11.76 11.23 -2.89
CA ILE A 37 -12.39 12.09 -1.89
C ILE A 37 -11.51 13.32 -1.62
N SER A 38 -12.08 14.32 -0.96
CA SER A 38 -11.35 15.52 -0.56
C SER A 38 -10.42 15.23 0.62
N ASN A 39 -9.42 16.09 0.83
CA ASN A 39 -8.56 16.01 2.01
C ASN A 39 -9.37 16.06 3.31
N GLN A 40 -10.40 16.90 3.35
CA GLN A 40 -11.21 17.06 4.54
C GLN A 40 -11.98 15.78 4.86
N GLU A 41 -12.57 15.15 3.84
CA GLU A 41 -13.28 13.90 4.02
C GLU A 41 -12.31 12.77 4.41
N SER A 42 -11.08 12.78 3.86
CA SER A 42 -10.10 11.76 4.18
C SER A 42 -9.71 11.80 5.65
N LEU A 43 -9.54 12.98 6.22
CA LEU A 43 -9.22 13.13 7.65
C LEU A 43 -10.28 12.49 8.53
N ARG A 44 -11.56 12.67 8.16
CA ARG A 44 -12.69 12.08 8.88
C ARG A 44 -12.66 10.54 8.80
N ARG A 45 -12.39 9.99 7.62
CA ARG A 45 -12.39 8.53 7.41
C ARG A 45 -11.14 7.86 7.97
N GLU A 46 -9.97 8.49 7.83
CA GLU A 46 -8.71 7.96 8.33
C GLU A 46 -8.74 7.67 9.82
N LYS A 47 -9.37 8.55 10.60
CA LYS A 47 -9.46 8.37 12.04
C LYS A 47 -10.02 7.00 12.38
N ARG A 48 -11.07 6.59 11.67
CA ARG A 48 -11.74 5.31 11.90
C ARG A 48 -10.88 4.14 11.42
N TYR A 49 -10.20 4.30 10.28
CA TYR A 49 -9.33 3.26 9.75
C TYR A 49 -8.12 3.02 10.65
N ILE A 50 -7.48 4.09 11.11
CA ILE A 50 -6.31 4.01 11.97
C ILE A 50 -6.63 3.33 13.29
N GLU A 51 -7.81 3.57 13.86
CA GLU A 51 -8.27 2.89 15.07
C GLU A 51 -8.31 1.37 14.90
N ARG A 52 -8.49 0.91 13.66
CA ARG A 52 -8.52 -0.52 13.31
C ARG A 52 -7.19 -1.02 12.76
N GLY A 53 -6.15 -0.18 12.78
CA GLY A 53 -4.83 -0.55 12.30
C GLY A 53 -4.65 -0.49 10.79
N HIS A 54 -5.51 0.26 10.07
CA HIS A 54 -5.43 0.36 8.62
C HIS A 54 -4.98 1.74 8.17
N ILE A 55 -4.11 1.78 7.16
CA ILE A 55 -3.74 2.99 6.44
C ILE A 55 -4.23 2.80 5.01
N TRP A 56 -5.44 3.28 4.73
CA TRP A 56 -6.11 3.05 3.45
C TRP A 56 -6.32 4.29 2.61
N CYS A 57 -6.08 5.47 3.17
CA CYS A 57 -6.18 6.71 2.41
C CYS A 57 -4.83 7.07 1.82
N PHE A 58 -4.78 7.25 0.51
CA PHE A 58 -3.55 7.50 -0.24
C PHE A 58 -3.70 8.81 -1.02
N LYS A 59 -2.81 9.76 -0.76
CA LYS A 59 -2.86 11.07 -1.40
C LYS A 59 -2.52 10.96 -2.90
N LEU A 60 -3.47 11.33 -3.75
CA LEU A 60 -3.32 11.32 -5.20
C LEU A 60 -2.75 12.65 -5.70
N THR A 61 -3.33 13.76 -5.25
CA THR A 61 -2.90 15.13 -5.55
C THR A 61 -2.98 15.95 -4.27
N GLN A 62 -2.65 17.24 -4.35
CA GLN A 62 -2.78 18.11 -3.18
C GLN A 62 -4.22 18.22 -2.67
N ARG A 63 -5.21 17.97 -3.54
CA ARG A 63 -6.62 18.14 -3.20
C ARG A 63 -7.40 16.83 -3.13
N LEU A 64 -6.87 15.76 -3.68
CA LEU A 64 -7.58 14.49 -3.78
C LEU A 64 -6.83 13.37 -3.10
N VAL A 65 -7.61 12.54 -2.41
CA VAL A 65 -7.13 11.34 -1.73
C VAL A 65 -7.92 10.15 -2.26
N ILE A 66 -7.28 9.01 -2.42
CA ILE A 66 -7.97 7.76 -2.73
C ILE A 66 -8.22 7.01 -1.43
N ASP A 67 -9.48 6.69 -1.18
CA ASP A 67 -9.89 5.87 -0.04
C ASP A 67 -10.13 4.44 -0.52
N ALA A 68 -9.19 3.55 -0.22
CA ALA A 68 -9.28 2.14 -0.63
C ALA A 68 -10.28 1.35 0.21
N GLY A 69 -10.83 1.93 1.26
CA GLY A 69 -11.90 1.31 2.05
C GLY A 69 -13.22 1.25 1.29
N VAL A 70 -13.39 2.07 0.25
CA VAL A 70 -14.60 2.12 -0.58
C VAL A 70 -14.19 1.92 -2.04
N GLY A 71 -14.67 0.84 -2.66
CA GLY A 71 -14.36 0.55 -4.05
C GLY A 71 -12.90 0.17 -4.30
N GLY A 72 -12.19 -0.27 -3.25
CA GLY A 72 -10.80 -0.67 -3.36
C GLY A 72 -10.62 -2.06 -3.95
N ASN A 73 -9.35 -2.40 -4.17
CA ASN A 73 -8.96 -3.73 -4.64
C ASN A 73 -7.92 -4.32 -3.68
N VAL A 74 -7.27 -5.41 -4.10
CA VAL A 74 -6.30 -6.10 -3.23
C VAL A 74 -5.09 -5.22 -2.89
N ALA A 75 -4.82 -4.15 -3.66
CA ALA A 75 -3.70 -3.26 -3.39
C ALA A 75 -3.74 -2.66 -1.98
N ARG A 76 -4.92 -2.48 -1.40
CA ARG A 76 -5.04 -1.93 -0.04
C ARG A 76 -4.37 -2.80 1.02
N PHE A 77 -4.15 -4.07 0.74
CA PHE A 77 -3.49 -4.99 1.67
C PHE A 77 -1.97 -5.04 1.53
N ILE A 78 -1.39 -4.31 0.55
CA ILE A 78 0.06 -4.24 0.43
C ILE A 78 0.61 -3.47 1.63
N ASN A 79 1.51 -4.11 2.36
CA ASN A 79 2.06 -3.54 3.58
C ASN A 79 3.21 -2.57 3.30
N HIS A 80 3.46 -1.70 4.27
CA HIS A 80 4.63 -0.82 4.28
C HIS A 80 5.89 -1.61 4.63
N SER A 81 7.01 -1.25 4.00
CA SER A 81 8.33 -1.62 4.48
C SER A 81 9.27 -0.43 4.30
N CYS A 82 10.20 -0.29 5.24
CA CYS A 82 11.27 0.69 5.12
C CYS A 82 12.31 0.27 4.06
N ARG A 83 12.27 -0.99 3.63
CA ARG A 83 13.11 -1.54 2.56
C ARG A 83 12.21 -2.23 1.53
N PRO A 84 11.41 -1.46 0.78
CA PRO A 84 10.38 -2.03 -0.06
C PRO A 84 10.94 -2.64 -1.36
N ASN A 85 10.14 -3.55 -1.94
CA ASN A 85 10.43 -4.10 -3.26
C ASN A 85 9.56 -3.48 -4.36
N CYS A 86 8.67 -2.58 -3.99
CA CYS A 86 7.82 -1.85 -4.94
C CYS A 86 7.96 -0.34 -4.73
N TYR A 87 7.54 0.41 -5.73
CA TYR A 87 7.47 1.87 -5.65
C TYR A 87 6.17 2.36 -6.28
N VAL A 88 5.84 3.60 -5.99
CA VAL A 88 4.60 4.23 -6.43
C VAL A 88 4.87 5.12 -7.65
N ASP A 89 4.04 5.00 -8.66
CA ASP A 89 4.10 5.81 -9.88
C ASP A 89 2.71 6.39 -10.13
N ILE A 90 2.54 7.69 -9.90
CA ILE A 90 1.26 8.36 -10.10
C ILE A 90 1.23 8.92 -11.51
N LYS A 91 0.26 8.46 -12.31
CA LYS A 91 0.13 8.87 -13.69
C LYS A 91 -1.33 8.82 -14.11
N ASP A 92 -1.77 9.86 -14.83
CA ASP A 92 -3.12 9.95 -15.40
C ASP A 92 -4.23 9.73 -14.37
N GLY A 93 -4.04 10.29 -13.17
CA GLY A 93 -5.03 10.20 -12.09
C GLY A 93 -5.08 8.83 -11.41
N MET A 94 -4.09 7.99 -11.61
CA MET A 94 -4.00 6.66 -11.02
C MET A 94 -2.71 6.49 -10.24
N ILE A 95 -2.79 5.76 -9.14
CA ILE A 95 -1.63 5.41 -8.32
C ILE A 95 -1.22 3.99 -8.67
N TRP A 96 -0.12 3.83 -9.39
CA TRP A 96 0.38 2.51 -9.79
C TRP A 96 1.42 2.01 -8.81
N ILE A 97 1.30 0.75 -8.41
CA ILE A 97 2.31 0.04 -7.64
C ILE A 97 3.16 -0.74 -8.65
N ARG A 98 4.46 -0.43 -8.68
CA ARG A 98 5.39 -1.01 -9.65
C ARG A 98 6.53 -1.71 -8.95
N ALA A 99 7.10 -2.72 -9.61
CA ALA A 99 8.25 -3.44 -9.07
C ALA A 99 9.51 -2.58 -9.11
N ALA A 100 10.15 -2.38 -7.96
CA ALA A 100 11.41 -1.62 -7.87
C ALA A 100 12.61 -2.48 -8.27
N ARG A 101 12.45 -3.79 -8.25
CA ARG A 101 13.45 -4.79 -8.66
C ARG A 101 12.73 -6.03 -9.15
N ASN A 102 13.46 -7.02 -9.61
CA ASN A 102 12.86 -8.32 -9.89
C ASN A 102 12.36 -8.93 -8.58
N ILE A 103 11.13 -9.39 -8.57
CA ILE A 103 10.48 -9.98 -7.41
C ILE A 103 10.27 -11.46 -7.67
N LYS A 104 10.67 -12.30 -6.71
CA LYS A 104 10.54 -13.76 -6.84
C LYS A 104 9.16 -14.21 -6.42
N LYS A 105 8.72 -15.32 -7.00
CA LYS A 105 7.50 -15.99 -6.53
C LYS A 105 7.59 -16.23 -5.02
N GLY A 106 6.52 -15.89 -4.32
CA GLY A 106 6.44 -16.07 -2.87
C GLY A 106 6.88 -14.88 -2.04
N GLU A 107 7.49 -13.86 -2.64
CA GLU A 107 7.84 -12.65 -1.89
C GLU A 107 6.60 -11.83 -1.60
N GLU A 108 6.56 -11.24 -0.41
CA GLU A 108 5.53 -10.26 -0.08
C GLU A 108 5.85 -8.93 -0.74
N LEU A 109 4.84 -8.33 -1.40
CA LEU A 109 4.98 -7.01 -1.99
C LEU A 109 4.90 -5.95 -0.90
N THR A 110 5.78 -4.97 -0.96
CA THR A 110 5.79 -3.85 -0.01
C THR A 110 6.16 -2.57 -0.74
N TYR A 111 5.69 -1.44 -0.22
CA TYR A 111 6.15 -0.13 -0.68
C TYR A 111 6.23 0.80 0.53
N HIS A 112 6.94 1.92 0.36
CA HIS A 112 7.06 2.90 1.43
C HIS A 112 5.82 3.80 1.41
N TYR A 113 5.10 3.85 2.51
CA TYR A 113 3.84 4.60 2.57
C TYR A 113 4.03 6.12 2.53
N ASN A 114 5.25 6.61 2.87
CA ASN A 114 5.54 8.05 2.92
C ASN A 114 4.56 8.82 3.81
N THR A 115 4.18 8.23 4.94
CA THR A 115 3.34 8.89 5.93
C THR A 115 4.13 10.01 6.61
N ASP A 116 3.39 10.94 7.24
CA ASP A 116 4.02 12.04 7.95
C ASP A 116 4.69 11.62 9.26
N GLY A 117 4.59 10.35 9.61
CA GLY A 117 5.22 9.83 10.81
C GLY A 117 4.56 10.33 12.09
N GLU A 118 3.27 10.56 12.06
CA GLU A 118 2.53 11.02 13.23
C GLU A 118 2.51 10.00 14.37
N GLY A 119 3.05 8.82 14.12
CA GLY A 119 3.31 7.86 15.16
C GLY A 119 2.11 7.07 15.64
N LEU A 120 1.08 6.98 14.82
CA LEU A 120 -0.15 6.31 15.20
C LEU A 120 -0.11 4.79 15.00
N ILE A 121 0.74 4.32 14.08
CA ILE A 121 0.87 2.89 13.78
C ILE A 121 2.35 2.51 13.75
N GLN A 122 2.70 1.47 14.50
CA GLN A 122 4.06 0.95 14.54
C GLN A 122 4.38 0.21 13.25
N CYS A 123 5.50 0.54 12.60
CA CYS A 123 6.00 -0.22 11.47
C CYS A 123 6.46 -1.60 11.93
N ARG A 124 6.10 -2.63 11.19
CA ARG A 124 6.43 -4.02 11.50
C ARG A 124 7.18 -4.73 10.37
N CYS A 125 7.88 -3.95 9.53
CA CYS A 125 8.60 -4.54 8.38
C CYS A 125 9.71 -5.50 8.83
N ARG A 126 10.22 -5.31 10.05
CA ARG A 126 11.16 -6.21 10.73
C ARG A 126 11.01 -6.05 12.23
N PRO A 127 11.43 -7.07 13.04
CA PRO A 127 11.18 -7.03 14.49
C PRO A 127 11.76 -5.84 15.22
N ASP A 128 12.89 -5.31 14.77
CA ASP A 128 13.59 -4.21 15.42
C ASP A 128 13.30 -2.85 14.79
N CYS A 129 12.34 -2.76 13.86
CA CYS A 129 12.00 -1.48 13.25
C CYS A 129 11.28 -0.57 14.23
N GLN A 130 11.78 0.65 14.42
CA GLN A 130 11.22 1.62 15.34
C GLN A 130 10.47 2.75 14.62
N THR A 131 10.33 2.66 13.31
CA THR A 131 9.62 3.66 12.51
C THR A 131 8.14 3.67 12.88
N LEU A 132 7.58 4.87 13.00
CA LEU A 132 6.15 5.07 13.22
C LEU A 132 5.51 5.61 11.93
N LEU A 133 4.35 5.10 11.60
CA LEU A 133 3.61 5.45 10.38
C LEU A 133 2.51 6.45 10.64
#